data_950ff9d1ece47680336bcbebd115eb57
#
_entry.id   950ff9d1ece47680336bcbebd115eb57
#
_cell.length_a   1.000
_cell.length_b   1.000
_cell.length_c   1.000
_cell.angle_alpha   90.00
_cell.angle_beta   90.00
_cell.angle_gamma   90.00
#
_symmetry.space_group_name_H-M   'P 1'
#
loop_
_entity.id
_entity.type
_entity.pdbx_description
1 polymer ?
#
loop_
_entity_poly.entity_id
_entity_poly.type
_entity_poly.pdbx_seq_one_letter_code
_entity_poly.pdbx_strand_id
1 'polypeptide(L)'
;AQWLQDRWTEATGRTDPFEYNSENIGILSDMLASEALVALDNDSNAIGWYDRKIKAAKEVMSLVEPRIMQSPESEAVFDFVLAVTSNGQAVVDNFEMATDMFRFYQRKGRLPESKKEFDKGGERNAAMLEAFKFHNAFSASEQNRALREFLDEDFTVKELNAFADDFNSQIGFDAIKVPSAEGADVLVKGSYVLGPKIGQGFYQNIRGNYDPLTMDIWWMRMWNRAIGRPFVDGLDDTAKNDRR
;
A
#
# COMPACT_ATOMS: atom_id res chain seq x y z
N ALA A 1 -23.55 -0.57 0.17
CA ALA A 1 -23.96 -0.26 -1.20
C ALA A 1 -25.00 0.86 -1.25
N GLN A 2 -26.12 0.77 -0.51
CA GLN A 2 -27.20 1.78 -0.52
C GLN A 2 -26.71 3.19 -0.15
N TRP A 3 -25.91 3.30 0.90
CA TRP A 3 -25.34 4.58 1.33
C TRP A 3 -24.49 5.29 0.26
N LEU A 4 -23.68 4.55 -0.49
CA LEU A 4 -22.87 5.11 -1.57
C LEU A 4 -23.78 5.58 -2.73
N GLN A 5 -24.84 4.83 -3.01
CA GLN A 5 -25.87 5.16 -4.00
C GLN A 5 -26.60 6.46 -3.64
N ASP A 6 -26.98 6.61 -2.37
CA ASP A 6 -27.67 7.82 -1.90
C ASP A 6 -26.78 9.07 -2.09
N ARG A 7 -25.47 8.94 -1.86
CA ARG A 7 -24.50 10.04 -2.00
C ARG A 7 -24.25 10.42 -3.46
N TRP A 8 -24.15 9.43 -4.33
CA TRP A 8 -24.05 9.69 -5.76
C TRP A 8 -25.30 10.42 -6.28
N THR A 9 -26.47 9.94 -5.89
CA THR A 9 -27.74 10.57 -6.24
C THR A 9 -27.81 12.02 -5.75
N GLU A 10 -27.37 12.29 -4.53
CA GLU A 10 -27.28 13.65 -3.97
C GLU A 10 -26.33 14.55 -4.79
N ALA A 11 -25.19 14.03 -5.20
CA ALA A 11 -24.19 14.80 -5.93
C ALA A 11 -24.51 15.02 -7.41
N THR A 12 -25.14 14.04 -8.06
CA THR A 12 -25.35 14.03 -9.52
C THR A 12 -26.81 14.15 -9.95
N GLY A 13 -27.77 13.96 -9.02
CA GLY A 13 -29.21 13.83 -9.35
C GLY A 13 -29.57 12.48 -9.98
N ARG A 14 -28.65 11.53 -10.05
CA ARG A 14 -28.82 10.22 -10.70
C ARG A 14 -29.14 9.14 -9.70
N THR A 15 -29.87 8.12 -10.14
CA THR A 15 -30.26 6.96 -9.32
C THR A 15 -29.49 5.68 -9.64
N ASP A 16 -28.63 5.71 -10.67
CA ASP A 16 -27.83 4.60 -11.19
C ASP A 16 -26.31 4.77 -10.99
N PRO A 17 -25.85 5.13 -9.79
CA PRO A 17 -24.47 5.61 -9.56
C PRO A 17 -23.39 4.53 -9.76
N PHE A 18 -23.74 3.28 -9.61
CA PHE A 18 -22.80 2.15 -9.63
C PHE A 18 -22.95 1.29 -10.87
N GLU A 19 -23.75 1.69 -11.81
CA GLU A 19 -23.76 1.04 -13.09
C GLU A 19 -22.46 1.35 -13.83
N TYR A 20 -21.70 0.31 -14.16
CA TYR A 20 -20.42 0.42 -14.85
C TYR A 20 -20.69 0.70 -16.32
N ASN A 21 -20.82 1.97 -16.67
CA ASN A 21 -21.00 2.42 -18.04
C ASN A 21 -20.09 3.63 -18.31
N SER A 22 -19.85 3.90 -19.60
CA SER A 22 -18.92 4.96 -20.04
C SER A 22 -19.35 6.35 -19.57
N GLU A 23 -20.65 6.61 -19.46
CA GLU A 23 -21.17 7.90 -19.00
C GLU A 23 -20.87 8.15 -17.52
N ASN A 24 -21.14 7.17 -16.64
CA ASN A 24 -20.84 7.26 -15.23
C ASN A 24 -19.34 7.36 -14.96
N ILE A 25 -18.51 6.61 -15.71
CA ILE A 25 -17.04 6.71 -15.65
C ILE A 25 -16.61 8.12 -16.07
N GLY A 26 -17.18 8.69 -17.13
CA GLY A 26 -16.88 10.05 -17.56
C GLY A 26 -17.17 11.08 -16.48
N ILE A 27 -18.38 11.04 -15.89
CA ILE A 27 -18.78 11.95 -14.80
C ILE A 27 -17.81 11.84 -13.60
N LEU A 28 -17.48 10.62 -13.18
CA LEU A 28 -16.55 10.41 -12.07
C LEU A 28 -15.14 10.93 -12.40
N SER A 29 -14.66 10.70 -13.62
CA SER A 29 -13.36 11.20 -14.07
C SER A 29 -13.31 12.72 -14.06
N ASP A 30 -14.35 13.40 -14.53
CA ASP A 30 -14.44 14.87 -14.54
C ASP A 30 -14.46 15.43 -13.10
N MET A 31 -15.20 14.79 -12.19
CA MET A 31 -15.24 15.19 -10.79
C MET A 31 -13.86 15.06 -10.13
N LEU A 32 -13.14 13.94 -10.36
CA LEU A 32 -11.81 13.71 -9.82
C LEU A 32 -10.77 14.63 -10.46
N ALA A 33 -10.86 14.88 -11.75
CA ALA A 33 -9.98 15.83 -12.44
C ALA A 33 -10.16 17.26 -11.91
N SER A 34 -11.42 17.68 -11.67
CA SER A 34 -11.72 18.99 -11.08
C SER A 34 -11.12 19.12 -9.67
N GLU A 35 -11.21 18.09 -8.84
CA GLU A 35 -10.61 18.08 -7.50
C GLU A 35 -9.07 18.13 -7.58
N ALA A 36 -8.45 17.43 -8.54
CA ALA A 36 -7.01 17.49 -8.76
C ALA A 36 -6.56 18.90 -9.20
N LEU A 37 -7.31 19.57 -10.07
CA LEU A 37 -7.02 20.97 -10.48
C LEU A 37 -7.11 21.92 -9.29
N VAL A 38 -8.12 21.79 -8.42
CA VAL A 38 -8.22 22.58 -7.18
C VAL A 38 -6.99 22.36 -6.29
N ALA A 39 -6.51 21.12 -6.18
CA ALA A 39 -5.30 20.82 -5.41
C ALA A 39 -4.05 21.47 -6.02
N LEU A 40 -3.94 21.48 -7.36
CA LEU A 40 -2.85 22.15 -8.07
C LEU A 40 -2.88 23.67 -7.85
N ASP A 41 -4.04 24.30 -8.04
CA ASP A 41 -4.21 25.74 -7.91
C ASP A 41 -3.94 26.26 -6.48
N ASN A 42 -4.18 25.43 -5.48
CA ASN A 42 -3.91 25.74 -4.08
C ASN A 42 -2.52 25.30 -3.59
N ASP A 43 -1.62 24.94 -4.48
CA ASP A 43 -0.25 24.51 -4.16
C ASP A 43 -0.21 23.41 -3.07
N SER A 44 -1.08 22.40 -3.22
CA SER A 44 -1.28 21.34 -2.23
C SER A 44 0.02 20.59 -1.97
N ASN A 45 0.34 20.37 -0.69
CA ASN A 45 1.46 19.52 -0.27
C ASN A 45 1.34 18.05 -0.69
N ALA A 46 0.16 17.62 -1.17
CA ALA A 46 -0.04 16.28 -1.71
C ALA A 46 0.62 16.08 -3.07
N ILE A 47 0.85 17.18 -3.82
CA ILE A 47 1.46 17.10 -5.14
C ILE A 47 2.93 16.70 -5.04
N GLY A 48 3.30 15.66 -5.77
CA GLY A 48 4.65 15.08 -5.72
C GLY A 48 4.96 14.40 -4.39
N TRP A 49 3.95 13.86 -3.71
CA TRP A 49 4.12 13.18 -2.43
C TRP A 49 5.14 12.05 -2.50
N TYR A 50 5.05 11.16 -3.49
CA TYR A 50 5.96 10.02 -3.61
C TYR A 50 7.30 10.40 -4.22
N ASP A 51 7.30 11.14 -5.32
CA ASP A 51 8.52 11.47 -6.07
C ASP A 51 9.40 12.50 -5.38
N ARG A 52 8.81 13.38 -4.56
CA ARG A 52 9.54 14.46 -3.87
C ARG A 52 9.59 14.27 -2.36
N LYS A 53 8.43 14.08 -1.70
CA LYS A 53 8.38 14.07 -0.22
C LYS A 53 8.91 12.76 0.36
N ILE A 54 8.46 11.60 -0.15
CA ILE A 54 8.95 10.31 0.33
C ILE A 54 10.41 10.12 -0.03
N LYS A 55 10.83 10.50 -1.25
CA LYS A 55 12.22 10.45 -1.65
C LYS A 55 13.11 11.32 -0.76
N ALA A 56 12.74 12.58 -0.52
CA ALA A 56 13.47 13.46 0.38
C ALA A 56 13.53 12.92 1.82
N ALA A 57 12.45 12.32 2.31
CA ALA A 57 12.45 11.69 3.63
C ALA A 57 13.41 10.48 3.68
N LYS A 58 13.48 9.65 2.64
CA LYS A 58 14.48 8.57 2.53
C LYS A 58 15.91 9.11 2.54
N GLU A 59 16.17 10.18 1.80
CA GLU A 59 17.49 10.84 1.78
C GLU A 59 17.89 11.35 3.17
N VAL A 60 16.97 12.01 3.89
CA VAL A 60 17.21 12.44 5.28
C VAL A 60 17.45 11.25 6.20
N MET A 61 16.64 10.18 6.09
CA MET A 61 16.84 8.96 6.89
C MET A 61 18.18 8.28 6.61
N SER A 62 18.68 8.35 5.37
CA SER A 62 20.00 7.82 5.03
C SER A 62 21.17 8.58 5.68
N LEU A 63 20.97 9.82 6.14
CA LEU A 63 21.96 10.53 6.94
C LEU A 63 22.04 9.96 8.37
N VAL A 64 20.94 9.45 8.89
CA VAL A 64 20.86 8.84 10.24
C VAL A 64 21.23 7.36 10.20
N GLU A 65 20.87 6.67 9.12
CA GLU A 65 21.15 5.26 8.88
C GLU A 65 21.70 5.06 7.45
N PRO A 66 23.01 5.33 7.24
CA PRO A 66 23.62 5.30 5.90
C PRO A 66 23.52 3.96 5.18
N ARG A 67 23.32 2.86 5.93
CA ARG A 67 23.17 1.52 5.35
C ARG A 67 21.91 1.37 4.50
N ILE A 68 20.91 2.23 4.67
CA ILE A 68 19.69 2.22 3.82
C ILE A 68 20.05 2.36 2.34
N MET A 69 20.96 3.27 2.00
CA MET A 69 21.35 3.56 0.62
C MET A 69 22.68 2.91 0.23
N GLN A 70 23.18 1.96 1.04
CA GLN A 70 24.48 1.32 0.83
C GLN A 70 24.51 0.44 -0.43
N SER A 71 23.38 -0.21 -0.73
CA SER A 71 23.22 -1.03 -1.93
C SER A 71 21.75 -1.05 -2.37
N PRO A 72 21.47 -1.40 -3.64
CA PRO A 72 20.10 -1.58 -4.12
C PRO A 72 19.29 -2.61 -3.31
N GLU A 73 19.94 -3.63 -2.76
CA GLU A 73 19.32 -4.65 -1.91
C GLU A 73 18.91 -4.06 -0.56
N SER A 74 19.81 -3.28 0.06
CA SER A 74 19.51 -2.59 1.33
C SER A 74 18.36 -1.60 1.18
N GLU A 75 18.37 -0.82 0.11
CA GLU A 75 17.28 0.10 -0.22
C GLU A 75 15.97 -0.65 -0.42
N ALA A 76 15.99 -1.76 -1.16
CA ALA A 76 14.80 -2.58 -1.39
C ALA A 76 14.21 -3.17 -0.10
N VAL A 77 15.05 -3.60 0.84
CA VAL A 77 14.60 -4.04 2.17
C VAL A 77 13.96 -2.88 2.93
N PHE A 78 14.56 -1.69 2.89
CA PHE A 78 13.98 -0.53 3.55
C PHE A 78 12.64 -0.13 2.94
N ASP A 79 12.52 -0.09 1.60
CA ASP A 79 11.28 0.20 0.89
C ASP A 79 10.18 -0.81 1.23
N PHE A 80 10.52 -2.10 1.26
CA PHE A 80 9.60 -3.16 1.67
C PHE A 80 9.09 -2.92 3.10
N VAL A 81 9.99 -2.67 4.03
CA VAL A 81 9.65 -2.42 5.43
C VAL A 81 8.82 -1.15 5.57
N LEU A 82 9.19 -0.06 4.89
CA LEU A 82 8.46 1.21 4.89
C LEU A 82 7.03 1.04 4.39
N ALA A 83 6.85 0.25 3.32
CA ALA A 83 5.53 -0.04 2.78
C ALA A 83 4.69 -0.84 3.78
N VAL A 84 5.23 -1.93 4.30
CA VAL A 84 4.51 -2.85 5.19
C VAL A 84 4.15 -2.21 6.53
N THR A 85 5.01 -1.33 7.07
CA THR A 85 4.76 -0.63 8.34
C THR A 85 3.81 0.57 8.21
N SER A 86 3.49 1.02 6.99
CA SER A 86 2.68 2.23 6.76
C SER A 86 1.22 2.12 7.20
N ASN A 87 0.72 0.92 7.43
CA ASN A 87 -0.71 0.68 7.65
C ASN A 87 -1.24 1.33 8.93
N GLY A 88 -1.96 2.45 8.77
CA GLY A 88 -2.59 3.20 9.86
C GLY A 88 -1.61 4.01 10.71
N GLN A 89 -0.40 4.29 10.21
CA GLN A 89 0.62 5.10 10.89
C GLN A 89 0.66 6.53 10.35
N ALA A 90 1.04 7.48 11.20
CA ALA A 90 1.48 8.78 10.74
C ALA A 90 2.84 8.63 10.03
N VAL A 91 3.16 9.56 9.12
CA VAL A 91 4.36 9.45 8.27
C VAL A 91 5.65 9.34 9.10
N VAL A 92 5.80 10.18 10.12
CA VAL A 92 6.98 10.18 10.99
C VAL A 92 7.11 8.85 11.72
N ASP A 93 6.03 8.37 12.34
CA ASP A 93 5.99 7.09 13.07
C ASP A 93 6.31 5.91 12.14
N ASN A 94 5.85 5.98 10.88
CA ASN A 94 6.15 4.96 9.87
C ASN A 94 7.63 4.91 9.54
N PHE A 95 8.28 6.08 9.30
CA PHE A 95 9.71 6.13 9.03
C PHE A 95 10.55 5.69 10.23
N GLU A 96 10.17 6.06 11.46
CA GLU A 96 10.83 5.58 12.67
C GLU A 96 10.74 4.05 12.78
N MET A 97 9.54 3.52 12.63
CA MET A 97 9.30 2.08 12.69
C MET A 97 10.05 1.32 11.60
N ALA A 98 10.03 1.82 10.36
CA ALA A 98 10.76 1.23 9.25
C ALA A 98 12.27 1.21 9.52
N THR A 99 12.80 2.28 10.09
CA THR A 99 14.22 2.36 10.45
C THR A 99 14.59 1.35 11.55
N ASP A 100 13.75 1.20 12.56
CA ASP A 100 13.98 0.23 13.63
C ASP A 100 13.95 -1.21 13.10
N MET A 101 13.02 -1.53 12.18
CA MET A 101 12.94 -2.84 11.55
C MET A 101 14.12 -3.09 10.61
N PHE A 102 14.55 -2.09 9.85
CA PHE A 102 15.73 -2.17 9.02
C PHE A 102 17.00 -2.41 9.87
N ARG A 103 17.15 -1.71 10.99
CA ARG A 103 18.25 -1.95 11.95
C ARG A 103 18.20 -3.35 12.55
N PHE A 104 17.01 -3.87 12.83
CA PHE A 104 16.86 -5.26 13.26
C PHE A 104 17.36 -6.21 12.18
N TYR A 105 16.92 -6.02 10.93
CA TYR A 105 17.38 -6.79 9.78
C TYR A 105 18.90 -6.76 9.63
N GLN A 106 19.51 -5.58 9.72
CA GLN A 106 20.98 -5.42 9.64
C GLN A 106 21.72 -6.19 10.75
N ARG A 107 21.14 -6.32 11.94
CA ARG A 107 21.75 -7.06 13.05
C ARG A 107 21.51 -8.57 12.99
N LYS A 108 20.37 -9.00 12.48
CA LYS A 108 19.91 -10.39 12.56
C LYS A 108 19.92 -11.13 11.23
N GLY A 109 20.08 -10.44 10.10
CA GLY A 109 19.96 -11.01 8.76
C GLY A 109 18.54 -11.40 8.37
N ARG A 110 17.53 -11.06 9.18
CA ARG A 110 16.12 -11.31 8.96
C ARG A 110 15.25 -10.23 9.60
N LEU A 111 13.99 -10.13 9.20
CA LEU A 111 12.99 -9.28 9.85
C LEU A 111 12.38 -9.98 11.08
N PRO A 112 11.73 -9.23 12.02
CA PRO A 112 11.06 -9.82 13.18
C PRO A 112 9.93 -10.76 12.79
N GLU A 113 9.79 -11.91 13.47
CA GLU A 113 8.73 -12.90 13.21
C GLU A 113 7.72 -13.00 14.35
N SER A 114 7.96 -12.32 15.45
CA SER A 114 7.08 -12.33 16.60
C SER A 114 6.94 -10.96 17.24
N LYS A 115 5.81 -10.74 17.92
CA LYS A 115 5.58 -9.50 18.71
C LYS A 115 6.63 -9.26 19.80
N LYS A 116 7.28 -10.32 20.30
CA LYS A 116 8.32 -10.23 21.35
C LYS A 116 9.63 -9.63 20.82
N GLU A 117 9.86 -9.72 19.50
CA GLU A 117 11.02 -9.13 18.84
C GLU A 117 10.78 -7.66 18.44
N PHE A 118 9.55 -7.18 18.67
CA PHE A 118 9.03 -5.92 18.21
C PHE A 118 8.54 -5.10 19.40
N ASP A 119 9.34 -4.15 19.88
CA ASP A 119 9.10 -3.40 21.11
C ASP A 119 7.85 -2.51 21.12
N LYS A 120 7.28 -2.20 19.95
CA LYS A 120 6.09 -1.35 19.78
C LYS A 120 4.97 -2.15 19.12
N GLY A 121 4.35 -3.06 19.87
CA GLY A 121 3.35 -3.96 19.30
C GLY A 121 1.93 -3.75 19.84
N GLY A 122 0.98 -3.55 18.95
CA GLY A 122 -0.45 -3.73 19.16
C GLY A 122 -1.02 -4.73 18.14
N GLU A 123 -2.32 -5.00 18.20
CA GLU A 123 -3.01 -5.90 17.24
C GLU A 123 -2.83 -5.49 15.77
N ARG A 124 -2.53 -4.22 15.52
CA ARG A 124 -2.25 -3.66 14.18
C ARG A 124 -1.06 -4.30 13.45
N ASN A 125 -0.23 -5.07 14.17
CA ASN A 125 1.04 -5.59 13.63
C ASN A 125 0.94 -7.03 13.09
N ALA A 126 -0.23 -7.69 13.10
CA ALA A 126 -0.37 -9.07 12.61
C ALA A 126 -0.05 -9.19 11.11
N ALA A 127 -0.67 -8.36 10.27
CA ALA A 127 -0.42 -8.38 8.82
C ALA A 127 1.03 -8.01 8.47
N MET A 128 1.63 -7.11 9.24
CA MET A 128 3.03 -6.74 9.12
C MET A 128 3.96 -7.91 9.44
N LEU A 129 3.68 -8.66 10.52
CA LEU A 129 4.45 -9.84 10.87
C LEU A 129 4.34 -10.95 9.82
N GLU A 130 3.18 -11.15 9.22
CA GLU A 130 3.00 -12.09 8.11
C GLU A 130 3.84 -11.68 6.89
N ALA A 131 3.84 -10.39 6.53
CA ALA A 131 4.70 -9.87 5.46
C ALA A 131 6.19 -10.04 5.78
N PHE A 132 6.61 -9.87 7.04
CA PHE A 132 7.99 -10.11 7.46
C PHE A 132 8.39 -11.59 7.39
N LYS A 133 7.48 -12.50 7.78
CA LYS A 133 7.69 -13.93 7.61
C LYS A 133 7.82 -14.32 6.13
N PHE A 134 6.98 -13.75 5.27
CA PHE A 134 7.11 -13.91 3.83
C PHE A 134 8.49 -13.46 3.33
N HIS A 135 8.93 -12.25 3.69
CA HIS A 135 10.26 -11.75 3.34
C HIS A 135 11.38 -12.72 3.75
N ASN A 136 11.34 -13.18 5.00
CA ASN A 136 12.35 -14.10 5.53
C ASN A 136 12.33 -15.45 4.84
N ALA A 137 11.15 -16.02 4.63
CA ALA A 137 10.98 -17.30 3.94
C ALA A 137 11.42 -17.22 2.47
N PHE A 138 11.09 -16.12 1.77
CA PHE A 138 11.54 -15.93 0.39
C PHE A 138 13.07 -15.80 0.31
N SER A 139 13.67 -15.04 1.22
CA SER A 139 15.14 -14.85 1.28
C SER A 139 15.88 -16.12 1.65
N ALA A 140 15.26 -17.04 2.41
CA ALA A 140 15.81 -18.33 2.80
C ALA A 140 15.52 -19.44 1.80
N SER A 141 14.58 -19.24 0.87
CA SER A 141 14.23 -20.23 -0.16
C SER A 141 15.29 -20.28 -1.26
N GLU A 142 15.34 -21.39 -1.99
CA GLU A 142 16.23 -21.58 -3.15
C GLU A 142 15.73 -20.83 -4.40
N GLN A 143 15.10 -19.67 -4.23
CA GLN A 143 14.69 -18.84 -5.36
C GLN A 143 15.92 -18.26 -6.05
N ASN A 144 16.01 -18.45 -7.37
CA ASN A 144 17.13 -17.98 -8.18
C ASN A 144 17.10 -16.46 -8.46
N ARG A 145 16.32 -15.70 -7.64
CA ARG A 145 16.15 -14.25 -7.82
C ARG A 145 15.97 -13.52 -6.47
N ALA A 146 16.32 -12.25 -6.45
CA ALA A 146 16.09 -11.41 -5.29
C ALA A 146 14.59 -11.13 -5.08
N LEU A 147 14.15 -10.99 -3.82
CA LEU A 147 12.75 -10.65 -3.50
C LEU A 147 12.28 -9.39 -4.24
N ARG A 148 13.12 -8.35 -4.36
CA ARG A 148 12.77 -7.12 -5.07
C ARG A 148 12.41 -7.37 -6.55
N GLU A 149 13.13 -8.28 -7.22
CA GLU A 149 12.87 -8.62 -8.62
C GLU A 149 11.51 -9.30 -8.76
N PHE A 150 11.18 -10.21 -7.82
CA PHE A 150 9.86 -10.81 -7.74
C PHE A 150 8.77 -9.75 -7.51
N LEU A 151 8.97 -8.84 -6.55
CA LEU A 151 7.96 -7.84 -6.21
C LEU A 151 7.70 -6.82 -7.34
N ASP A 152 8.69 -6.57 -8.18
CA ASP A 152 8.61 -5.60 -9.30
C ASP A 152 8.21 -6.26 -10.63
N GLU A 153 8.15 -7.60 -10.72
CA GLU A 153 7.79 -8.36 -11.92
C GLU A 153 6.27 -8.37 -12.15
N ASP A 154 5.86 -8.43 -13.42
CA ASP A 154 4.46 -8.55 -13.83
C ASP A 154 4.01 -10.01 -13.87
N PHE A 155 2.84 -10.27 -13.29
CA PHE A 155 2.16 -11.57 -13.29
C PHE A 155 0.69 -11.37 -13.66
N THR A 156 0.09 -12.37 -14.26
CA THR A 156 -1.37 -12.49 -14.16
C THR A 156 -1.74 -12.91 -12.72
N VAL A 157 -2.92 -12.55 -12.25
CA VAL A 157 -3.41 -13.01 -10.93
C VAL A 157 -3.39 -14.52 -10.82
N LYS A 158 -3.66 -15.24 -11.92
CA LYS A 158 -3.60 -16.71 -11.99
C LYS A 158 -2.17 -17.23 -11.75
N GLU A 159 -1.17 -16.65 -12.40
CA GLU A 159 0.24 -17.03 -12.22
C GLU A 159 0.72 -16.76 -10.81
N LEU A 160 0.32 -15.60 -10.26
CA LEU A 160 0.68 -15.22 -8.91
C LEU A 160 0.02 -16.13 -7.85
N ASN A 161 -1.22 -16.57 -8.07
CA ASN A 161 -1.86 -17.58 -7.22
C ASN A 161 -1.12 -18.92 -7.28
N ALA A 162 -0.78 -19.41 -8.50
CA ALA A 162 -0.04 -20.65 -8.64
C ALA A 162 1.33 -20.58 -7.95
N PHE A 163 2.02 -19.44 -8.06
CA PHE A 163 3.26 -19.19 -7.31
C PHE A 163 3.02 -19.23 -5.80
N ALA A 164 1.97 -18.59 -5.30
CA ALA A 164 1.66 -18.54 -3.88
C ALA A 164 1.39 -19.94 -3.31
N ASP A 165 0.62 -20.75 -4.02
CA ASP A 165 0.29 -22.12 -3.62
C ASP A 165 1.56 -23.00 -3.58
N ASP A 166 2.41 -22.92 -4.59
CA ASP A 166 3.67 -23.66 -4.65
C ASP A 166 4.64 -23.23 -3.55
N PHE A 167 4.84 -21.92 -3.40
CA PHE A 167 5.72 -21.33 -2.38
C PHE A 167 5.28 -21.71 -0.96
N ASN A 168 3.98 -21.55 -0.63
CA ASN A 168 3.43 -21.91 0.67
C ASN A 168 3.60 -23.41 0.95
N SER A 169 3.41 -24.26 -0.07
CA SER A 169 3.65 -25.70 0.05
C SER A 169 5.10 -26.04 0.36
N GLN A 170 6.06 -25.37 -0.31
CA GLN A 170 7.50 -25.58 -0.10
C GLN A 170 7.94 -25.20 1.32
N ILE A 171 7.44 -24.09 1.85
CA ILE A 171 7.84 -23.60 3.18
C ILE A 171 6.99 -24.18 4.32
N GLY A 172 5.88 -24.87 4.00
CA GLY A 172 5.04 -25.58 4.97
C GLY A 172 4.09 -24.69 5.78
N PHE A 173 3.86 -23.45 5.37
CA PHE A 173 2.85 -22.55 5.97
C PHE A 173 2.35 -21.50 4.96
N ASP A 174 1.17 -20.91 5.23
CA ASP A 174 0.56 -19.87 4.38
C ASP A 174 1.24 -18.52 4.62
N ALA A 175 2.35 -18.26 3.94
CA ALA A 175 3.10 -17.01 4.04
C ALA A 175 2.47 -15.88 3.20
N ILE A 176 1.88 -16.23 2.05
CA ILE A 176 1.29 -15.28 1.12
C ILE A 176 -0.09 -15.72 0.66
N LYS A 177 -0.94 -14.72 0.42
CA LYS A 177 -2.27 -14.91 -0.18
C LYS A 177 -2.48 -13.85 -1.23
N VAL A 178 -2.87 -14.28 -2.43
CA VAL A 178 -3.20 -13.35 -3.51
C VAL A 178 -4.67 -12.94 -3.34
N PRO A 179 -4.97 -11.62 -3.28
CA PRO A 179 -6.34 -11.15 -3.21
C PRO A 179 -7.17 -11.59 -4.43
N SER A 180 -8.38 -12.09 -4.20
CA SER A 180 -9.27 -12.61 -5.24
C SER A 180 -10.13 -11.55 -5.93
N ALA A 181 -9.92 -10.27 -5.62
CA ALA A 181 -10.78 -9.17 -6.11
C ALA A 181 -10.63 -8.90 -7.62
N GLU A 182 -9.53 -9.30 -8.20
CA GLU A 182 -9.21 -9.09 -9.61
C GLU A 182 -9.52 -10.35 -10.47
N GLY A 183 -9.77 -10.16 -11.75
CA GLY A 183 -9.94 -11.29 -12.68
C GLY A 183 -8.65 -12.09 -12.87
N ALA A 184 -8.77 -13.37 -13.21
CA ALA A 184 -7.64 -14.30 -13.31
C ALA A 184 -6.52 -13.84 -14.27
N ASP A 185 -6.88 -13.16 -15.35
CA ASP A 185 -5.97 -12.71 -16.41
C ASP A 185 -5.53 -11.24 -16.25
N VAL A 186 -5.91 -10.58 -15.15
CA VAL A 186 -5.48 -9.20 -14.85
C VAL A 186 -4.00 -9.22 -14.50
N LEU A 187 -3.24 -8.28 -15.09
CA LEU A 187 -1.83 -8.07 -14.79
C LEU A 187 -1.67 -7.28 -13.50
N VAL A 188 -0.85 -7.79 -12.60
CA VAL A 188 -0.47 -7.19 -11.33
C VAL A 188 1.03 -7.35 -11.11
N LYS A 189 1.62 -6.52 -10.26
CA LYS A 189 3.00 -6.72 -9.81
C LYS A 189 3.07 -7.86 -8.78
N GLY A 190 4.22 -8.53 -8.69
CA GLY A 190 4.45 -9.53 -7.65
C GLY A 190 4.21 -9.01 -6.23
N SER A 191 4.42 -7.72 -6.01
CA SER A 191 4.08 -7.03 -4.75
C SER A 191 2.60 -7.11 -4.36
N TYR A 192 1.71 -7.48 -5.29
CA TYR A 192 0.28 -7.69 -5.00
C TYR A 192 0.03 -8.74 -3.89
N VAL A 193 0.99 -9.63 -3.64
CA VAL A 193 0.96 -10.55 -2.48
C VAL A 193 0.91 -9.83 -1.13
N LEU A 194 1.30 -8.55 -1.06
CA LEU A 194 1.19 -7.69 0.12
C LEU A 194 -0.18 -6.98 0.18
N GLY A 195 -1.07 -7.29 -0.74
CA GLY A 195 -2.40 -6.68 -0.89
C GLY A 195 -2.42 -5.47 -1.83
N PRO A 196 -3.63 -5.11 -2.32
CA PRO A 196 -3.80 -4.07 -3.34
C PRO A 196 -3.34 -2.68 -2.86
N LYS A 197 -3.58 -2.32 -1.61
CA LYS A 197 -3.19 -1.02 -1.07
C LYS A 197 -1.68 -0.94 -0.80
N ILE A 198 -1.12 -1.92 -0.10
CA ILE A 198 0.27 -1.88 0.35
C ILE A 198 1.21 -2.29 -0.80
N GLY A 199 0.95 -3.41 -1.42
CA GLY A 199 1.84 -3.97 -2.44
C GLY A 199 1.66 -3.33 -3.81
N GLN A 200 0.44 -3.35 -4.36
CA GLN A 200 0.18 -2.81 -5.69
C GLN A 200 0.23 -1.27 -5.72
N GLY A 201 -0.24 -0.60 -4.67
CA GLY A 201 -0.20 0.85 -4.56
C GLY A 201 1.08 1.37 -3.92
N PHE A 202 1.14 1.40 -2.59
CA PHE A 202 2.16 2.14 -1.85
C PHE A 202 3.59 1.67 -2.12
N TYR A 203 3.86 0.36 -2.11
CA TYR A 203 5.19 -0.18 -2.41
C TYR A 203 5.64 0.23 -3.82
N GLN A 204 4.78 0.07 -4.83
CA GLN A 204 5.11 0.45 -6.20
C GLN A 204 5.38 1.95 -6.33
N ASN A 205 4.57 2.79 -5.66
CA ASN A 205 4.76 4.25 -5.70
C ASN A 205 6.09 4.68 -5.05
N ILE A 206 6.50 4.11 -3.92
CA ILE A 206 7.82 4.44 -3.31
C ILE A 206 8.99 3.90 -4.13
N ARG A 207 8.77 2.91 -5.00
CA ARG A 207 9.73 2.39 -5.98
C ARG A 207 9.78 3.20 -7.28
N GLY A 208 8.94 4.22 -7.43
CA GLY A 208 8.90 5.10 -8.59
C GLY A 208 7.93 4.67 -9.70
N ASN A 209 7.13 3.64 -9.48
CA ASN A 209 6.02 3.29 -10.35
C ASN A 209 4.76 3.99 -9.85
N TYR A 210 4.31 5.06 -10.54
CA TYR A 210 3.18 5.89 -10.12
C TYR A 210 1.86 5.54 -10.82
N ASP A 211 1.85 4.53 -11.69
CA ASP A 211 0.64 4.09 -12.38
C ASP A 211 -0.42 3.53 -11.42
N PRO A 212 -0.07 2.68 -10.43
CA PRO A 212 -1.04 2.19 -9.47
C PRO A 212 -1.45 3.26 -8.46
N LEU A 213 -2.76 3.36 -8.19
CA LEU A 213 -3.27 4.23 -7.13
C LEU A 213 -3.13 3.58 -5.76
N THR A 214 -2.56 4.31 -4.81
CA THR A 214 -2.65 3.95 -3.38
C THR A 214 -4.00 4.37 -2.84
N MET A 215 -4.96 3.46 -2.86
CA MET A 215 -6.33 3.71 -2.37
C MET A 215 -6.38 3.65 -0.85
N ASP A 216 -6.08 4.77 -0.21
CA ASP A 216 -6.05 4.95 1.23
C ASP A 216 -7.13 5.94 1.72
N ILE A 217 -6.99 6.42 2.97
CA ILE A 217 -7.92 7.40 3.55
C ILE A 217 -7.92 8.73 2.80
N TRP A 218 -6.79 9.12 2.17
CA TRP A 218 -6.69 10.35 1.40
C TRP A 218 -7.47 10.24 0.09
N TRP A 219 -7.40 9.06 -0.56
CA TRP A 219 -8.25 8.74 -1.70
C TRP A 219 -9.73 8.83 -1.33
N MET A 220 -10.13 8.23 -0.19
CA MET A 220 -11.51 8.30 0.28
C MET A 220 -11.96 9.72 0.62
N ARG A 221 -11.05 10.55 1.15
CA ARG A 221 -11.32 11.97 1.38
C ARG A 221 -11.54 12.74 0.09
N MET A 222 -10.67 12.53 -0.91
CA MET A 222 -10.82 13.12 -2.23
C MET A 222 -12.14 12.71 -2.88
N TRP A 223 -12.44 11.41 -2.86
CA TRP A 223 -13.70 10.87 -3.35
C TRP A 223 -14.92 11.53 -2.68
N ASN A 224 -14.92 11.59 -1.35
CA ASN A 224 -16.03 12.20 -0.60
C ASN A 224 -16.21 13.68 -0.95
N ARG A 225 -15.14 14.41 -1.19
CA ARG A 225 -15.22 15.81 -1.66
C ARG A 225 -15.79 15.89 -3.07
N ALA A 226 -15.33 15.04 -3.98
CA ALA A 226 -15.80 15.01 -5.36
C ALA A 226 -17.32 14.75 -5.45
N ILE A 227 -17.88 13.92 -4.57
CA ILE A 227 -19.33 13.68 -4.49
C ILE A 227 -20.07 14.64 -3.55
N GLY A 228 -19.47 15.79 -3.20
CA GLY A 228 -20.08 16.84 -2.39
C GLY A 228 -20.21 16.53 -0.90
N ARG A 229 -19.52 15.50 -0.40
CA ARG A 229 -19.54 15.11 1.02
C ARG A 229 -18.25 15.46 1.72
N PRO A 230 -18.16 16.57 2.47
CA PRO A 230 -16.96 16.93 3.20
C PRO A 230 -16.63 15.84 4.23
N PHE A 231 -15.35 15.54 4.35
CA PHE A 231 -14.84 14.70 5.43
C PHE A 231 -14.97 15.48 6.75
N VAL A 232 -15.74 14.94 7.70
CA VAL A 232 -15.89 15.54 9.02
C VAL A 232 -14.86 14.88 9.95
N ASP A 233 -13.84 15.64 10.36
CA ASP A 233 -12.95 15.23 11.43
C ASP A 233 -13.72 15.20 12.77
N GLY A 234 -13.50 14.18 13.58
CA GLY A 234 -14.05 14.11 14.95
C GLY A 234 -15.25 13.19 15.14
N LEU A 235 -15.55 12.32 14.17
CA LEU A 235 -16.47 11.20 14.42
C LEU A 235 -15.85 10.20 15.39
N ASP A 236 -16.66 9.72 16.33
CA ASP A 236 -16.24 8.68 17.26
C ASP A 236 -15.76 7.40 16.53
N ASP A 237 -15.08 6.52 17.23
CA ASP A 237 -14.50 5.33 16.62
C ASP A 237 -15.55 4.37 16.05
N THR A 238 -16.78 4.43 16.49
CA THR A 238 -17.91 3.66 15.95
C THR A 238 -18.28 4.14 14.57
N ALA A 239 -18.39 5.45 14.35
CA ALA A 239 -18.67 6.03 13.04
C ALA A 239 -17.47 5.92 12.07
N LYS A 240 -16.24 5.72 12.57
CA LYS A 240 -15.06 5.41 11.75
C LYS A 240 -15.06 3.97 11.25
N ASN A 241 -15.59 3.03 12.03
CA ASN A 241 -15.67 1.61 11.64
C ASN A 241 -16.74 1.34 10.59
N ASP A 242 -17.86 2.06 10.60
CA ASP A 242 -18.93 1.95 9.59
C ASP A 242 -18.56 2.51 8.21
N ARG A 243 -17.33 3.05 8.06
CA ARG A 243 -16.82 3.71 6.83
C ARG A 243 -15.61 3.03 6.21
N ARG A 244 -15.25 1.84 6.69
CA ARG A 244 -14.21 0.99 6.10
C ARG A 244 -14.76 0.02 5.08
#